data_45a44562a9f0867572906e20944558cd
#
_entry.id   45a44562a9f0867572906e20944558cd
#
_cell.length_a   1.000
_cell.length_b   1.000
_cell.length_c   1.000
_cell.angle_alpha   90.00
_cell.angle_beta   90.00
_cell.angle_gamma   90.00
#
_symmetry.space_group_name_H-M   'P 1'
#
loop_
_entity.id
_entity.type
_entity.pdbx_description
1 polymer ?
#
loop_
_entity_poly.entity_id
_entity_poly.type
_entity_poly.pdbx_seq_one_letter_code
_entity_poly.pdbx_strand_id
1 'polypeptide(L)'
;ILPLKRRNSVRGWRFAAVSTLFLVTQCVYMVATDGFEGIAWNLCMAVSALLMFCYIRAGAATSRNNAAGCCCTAFIASEFAASFEWQIWCYIHEHFDIRLKIWGILILLLVYGIVFTCIWQINKNISSANEEFTVTGKETVLIVVATLLIFAVSNLGFLPVSVPFAGRDSVEIFNMRTLVDLGGLAILYAYQSQWKSSHIQRELETIQTILNSQYEQYKQARRAVDMINYRYHDLKNQII
;
A
#
# COMPACT_ATOMS: atom_id res chain seq x y z
N ILE A 1 -2.84 -6.52 0.18
CA ILE A 1 -3.88 -5.48 0.07
C ILE A 1 -4.26 -5.13 1.49
N LEU A 2 -4.10 -3.86 1.89
CA LEU A 2 -4.47 -3.35 3.21
C LEU A 2 -5.90 -3.80 3.53
N PRO A 3 -6.22 -4.24 4.76
CA PRO A 3 -7.58 -4.57 5.17
C PRO A 3 -8.40 -3.29 5.22
N LEU A 4 -8.86 -2.85 4.04
CA LEU A 4 -9.72 -1.69 3.90
C LEU A 4 -11.08 -2.05 4.51
N LYS A 5 -11.50 -1.29 5.53
CA LYS A 5 -12.81 -1.43 6.13
C LYS A 5 -13.87 -1.19 5.06
N ARG A 6 -14.70 -2.18 4.82
CA ARG A 6 -15.79 -2.10 3.85
C ARG A 6 -16.74 -0.96 4.22
N ARG A 7 -17.16 -0.17 3.25
CA ARG A 7 -18.13 0.90 3.46
C ARG A 7 -19.47 0.30 3.91
N ASN A 8 -19.93 0.64 5.12
CA ASN A 8 -21.16 0.08 5.72
C ASN A 8 -22.43 0.31 4.87
N SER A 9 -22.42 1.31 3.98
CA SER A 9 -23.53 1.62 3.07
C SER A 9 -23.64 0.65 1.89
N VAL A 10 -22.63 -0.19 1.61
CA VAL A 10 -22.64 -1.09 0.48
C VAL A 10 -23.05 -2.50 0.95
N ARG A 11 -24.28 -2.87 0.68
CA ARG A 11 -24.83 -4.22 0.96
C ARG A 11 -23.97 -5.28 0.26
N GLY A 12 -23.80 -6.48 0.87
CA GLY A 12 -22.87 -7.50 0.39
C GLY A 12 -22.95 -7.80 -1.10
N TRP A 13 -24.16 -7.93 -1.63
CA TRP A 13 -24.40 -8.20 -3.04
C TRP A 13 -24.01 -7.03 -3.97
N ARG A 14 -24.20 -5.77 -3.52
CA ARG A 14 -23.79 -4.58 -4.28
C ARG A 14 -22.27 -4.48 -4.39
N PHE A 15 -21.56 -4.83 -3.32
CA PHE A 15 -20.11 -4.90 -3.36
C PHE A 15 -19.62 -5.95 -4.35
N ALA A 16 -20.21 -7.15 -4.32
CA ALA A 16 -19.90 -8.20 -5.29
C ALA A 16 -20.20 -7.75 -6.74
N ALA A 17 -21.36 -7.13 -6.98
CA ALA A 17 -21.74 -6.63 -8.30
C ALA A 17 -20.76 -5.54 -8.80
N VAL A 18 -20.37 -4.57 -7.95
CA VAL A 18 -19.41 -3.53 -8.32
C VAL A 18 -18.02 -4.13 -8.59
N SER A 19 -17.59 -5.13 -7.80
CA SER A 19 -16.32 -5.82 -8.03
C SER A 19 -16.33 -6.61 -9.33
N THR A 20 -17.40 -7.32 -9.63
CA THR A 20 -17.54 -8.06 -10.90
C THR A 20 -17.56 -7.10 -12.09
N LEU A 21 -18.34 -6.00 -11.98
CA LEU A 21 -18.39 -4.97 -13.03
C LEU A 21 -17.01 -4.37 -13.28
N PHE A 22 -16.27 -4.05 -12.21
CA PHE A 22 -14.90 -3.53 -12.32
C PHE A 22 -13.96 -4.51 -13.01
N LEU A 23 -13.99 -5.80 -12.60
CA LEU A 23 -13.18 -6.84 -13.22
C LEU A 23 -13.49 -6.97 -14.71
N VAL A 24 -14.76 -7.03 -15.09
CA VAL A 24 -15.16 -7.11 -16.49
C VAL A 24 -14.71 -5.87 -17.26
N THR A 25 -14.91 -4.69 -16.71
CA THR A 25 -14.47 -3.43 -17.34
C THR A 25 -12.95 -3.40 -17.55
N GLN A 26 -12.19 -3.83 -16.53
CA GLN A 26 -10.74 -3.88 -16.60
C GLN A 26 -10.25 -4.91 -17.63
N CYS A 27 -10.85 -6.10 -17.67
CA CYS A 27 -10.53 -7.11 -18.67
C CYS A 27 -10.82 -6.63 -20.11
N VAL A 28 -12.00 -6.06 -20.33
CA VAL A 28 -12.39 -5.52 -21.63
C VAL A 28 -11.45 -4.38 -22.05
N TYR A 29 -11.13 -3.49 -21.12
CA TYR A 29 -10.21 -2.39 -21.34
C TYR A 29 -8.81 -2.88 -21.75
N MET A 30 -8.24 -3.88 -21.04
CA MET A 30 -6.93 -4.45 -21.33
C MET A 30 -6.91 -5.15 -22.69
N VAL A 31 -7.95 -5.91 -23.04
CA VAL A 31 -8.06 -6.54 -24.38
C VAL A 31 -8.19 -5.49 -25.47
N ALA A 32 -8.92 -4.40 -25.25
CA ALA A 32 -9.09 -3.33 -26.22
C ALA A 32 -7.80 -2.52 -26.45
N THR A 33 -6.87 -2.51 -25.50
CA THR A 33 -5.61 -1.77 -25.55
C THR A 33 -4.40 -2.64 -25.87
N ASP A 34 -4.57 -3.94 -26.10
CA ASP A 34 -3.51 -4.92 -26.33
C ASP A 34 -2.65 -4.62 -27.59
N GLY A 35 -3.13 -3.81 -28.51
CA GLY A 35 -2.38 -3.43 -29.72
C GLY A 35 -1.57 -2.14 -29.58
N PHE A 36 -1.56 -1.48 -28.42
CA PHE A 36 -0.82 -0.23 -28.23
C PHE A 36 0.61 -0.49 -27.76
N GLU A 37 1.55 0.30 -28.28
CA GLU A 37 2.98 0.21 -27.91
C GLU A 37 3.51 1.56 -27.41
N GLY A 38 4.63 1.53 -26.70
CA GLY A 38 5.38 2.70 -26.27
C GLY A 38 4.58 3.66 -25.40
N ILE A 39 4.51 4.93 -25.80
CA ILE A 39 3.85 5.98 -25.01
C ILE A 39 2.34 5.74 -24.89
N ALA A 40 1.70 5.23 -25.96
CA ALA A 40 0.26 4.94 -25.93
C ALA A 40 -0.07 3.86 -24.90
N TRP A 41 0.74 2.82 -24.79
CA TRP A 41 0.63 1.80 -23.74
C TRP A 41 0.73 2.40 -22.33
N ASN A 42 1.72 3.25 -22.09
CA ASN A 42 1.90 3.90 -20.78
C ASN A 42 0.69 4.78 -20.38
N LEU A 43 0.07 5.46 -21.35
CA LEU A 43 -1.17 6.21 -21.10
C LEU A 43 -2.34 5.28 -20.79
N CYS A 44 -2.45 4.15 -21.45
CA CYS A 44 -3.47 3.14 -21.14
C CYS A 44 -3.29 2.58 -19.72
N MET A 45 -2.06 2.34 -19.28
CA MET A 45 -1.77 1.89 -17.91
C MET A 45 -2.12 2.95 -16.86
N ALA A 46 -1.91 4.24 -17.17
CA ALA A 46 -2.36 5.32 -16.29
C ALA A 46 -3.90 5.37 -16.14
N VAL A 47 -4.63 5.14 -17.23
CA VAL A 47 -6.11 5.05 -17.18
C VAL A 47 -6.55 3.83 -16.36
N SER A 48 -5.88 2.68 -16.52
CA SER A 48 -6.10 1.47 -15.71
C SER A 48 -5.91 1.75 -14.22
N ALA A 49 -4.85 2.45 -13.84
CA ALA A 49 -4.60 2.85 -12.45
C ALA A 49 -5.69 3.79 -11.91
N LEU A 50 -6.19 4.73 -12.74
CA LEU A 50 -7.33 5.60 -12.36
C LEU A 50 -8.62 4.80 -12.14
N LEU A 51 -8.92 3.83 -12.99
CA LEU A 51 -10.08 2.95 -12.80
C LEU A 51 -9.96 2.17 -11.48
N MET A 52 -8.78 1.65 -11.17
CA MET A 52 -8.51 0.96 -9.90
C MET A 52 -8.67 1.89 -8.70
N PHE A 53 -8.21 3.14 -8.79
CA PHE A 53 -8.42 4.15 -7.75
C PHE A 53 -9.92 4.44 -7.53
N CYS A 54 -10.69 4.60 -8.60
CA CYS A 54 -12.14 4.80 -8.53
C CYS A 54 -12.84 3.62 -7.85
N TYR A 55 -12.43 2.40 -8.19
CA TYR A 55 -12.96 1.17 -7.55
C TYR A 55 -12.67 1.14 -6.03
N ILE A 56 -11.44 1.44 -5.61
CA ILE A 56 -11.07 1.49 -4.20
C ILE A 56 -11.91 2.54 -3.46
N ARG A 57 -12.10 3.71 -4.06
CA ARG A 57 -12.93 4.78 -3.50
C ARG A 57 -14.42 4.42 -3.39
N ALA A 58 -14.94 3.67 -4.34
CA ALA A 58 -16.34 3.23 -4.32
C ALA A 58 -16.58 2.11 -3.29
N GLY A 59 -15.64 1.18 -3.17
CA GLY A 59 -15.78 -0.03 -2.35
C GLY A 59 -15.36 0.12 -0.89
N ALA A 60 -14.42 1.01 -0.58
CA ALA A 60 -13.83 1.15 0.74
C ALA A 60 -14.25 2.44 1.45
N ALA A 61 -14.47 2.34 2.78
CA ALA A 61 -14.67 3.50 3.65
C ALA A 61 -13.31 4.04 4.08
N THR A 62 -12.61 4.71 3.16
CA THR A 62 -11.27 5.22 3.42
C THR A 62 -11.12 6.66 2.94
N SER A 63 -10.16 7.41 3.48
CA SER A 63 -9.85 8.75 3.01
C SER A 63 -9.31 8.71 1.58
N ARG A 64 -9.40 9.84 0.85
CA ARG A 64 -8.85 9.95 -0.51
C ARG A 64 -7.35 9.65 -0.56
N ASN A 65 -6.63 10.13 0.43
CA ASN A 65 -5.18 9.95 0.52
C ASN A 65 -4.80 8.48 0.75
N ASN A 66 -5.48 7.80 1.69
CA ASN A 66 -5.27 6.38 1.92
C ASN A 66 -5.63 5.53 0.70
N ALA A 67 -6.71 5.88 0.00
CA ALA A 67 -7.09 5.19 -1.23
C ALA A 67 -6.02 5.32 -2.32
N ALA A 68 -5.39 6.51 -2.45
CA ALA A 68 -4.31 6.73 -3.39
C ALA A 68 -3.06 5.88 -3.03
N GLY A 69 -2.65 5.87 -1.76
CA GLY A 69 -1.55 5.03 -1.30
C GLY A 69 -1.78 3.54 -1.54
N CYS A 70 -3.00 3.05 -1.25
CA CYS A 70 -3.37 1.65 -1.54
C CYS A 70 -3.34 1.36 -3.04
N CYS A 71 -3.84 2.28 -3.86
CA CYS A 71 -3.84 2.16 -5.32
C CYS A 71 -2.41 2.06 -5.87
N CYS A 72 -1.50 2.94 -5.43
CA CYS A 72 -0.10 2.94 -5.84
C CYS A 72 0.58 1.61 -5.51
N THR A 73 0.44 1.13 -4.28
CA THR A 73 1.05 -0.15 -3.86
C THR A 73 0.45 -1.33 -4.62
N ALA A 74 -0.87 -1.36 -4.83
CA ALA A 74 -1.53 -2.42 -5.58
C ALA A 74 -1.15 -2.40 -7.05
N PHE A 75 -0.96 -1.21 -7.64
CA PHE A 75 -0.52 -1.05 -9.02
C PHE A 75 0.89 -1.62 -9.23
N ILE A 76 1.88 -1.22 -8.44
CA ILE A 76 3.25 -1.77 -8.54
C ILE A 76 3.27 -3.28 -8.24
N ALA A 77 2.44 -3.75 -7.28
CA ALA A 77 2.33 -5.19 -7.00
C ALA A 77 1.78 -5.99 -8.18
N SER A 78 0.83 -5.43 -8.94
CA SER A 78 0.29 -6.07 -10.15
C SER A 78 1.30 -6.04 -11.30
N GLU A 79 2.05 -4.96 -11.48
CA GLU A 79 3.14 -4.86 -12.46
C GLU A 79 4.24 -5.91 -12.17
N PHE A 80 4.66 -6.00 -10.90
CA PHE A 80 5.61 -7.02 -10.48
C PHE A 80 5.11 -8.44 -10.76
N ALA A 81 3.85 -8.74 -10.40
CA ALA A 81 3.29 -10.08 -10.62
C ALA A 81 3.23 -10.43 -12.11
N ALA A 82 2.87 -9.47 -12.96
CA ALA A 82 2.79 -9.67 -14.41
C ALA A 82 4.19 -9.86 -15.04
N SER A 83 5.16 -9.03 -14.68
CA SER A 83 6.53 -9.15 -15.21
C SER A 83 7.21 -10.43 -14.74
N PHE A 84 7.00 -10.82 -13.47
CA PHE A 84 7.53 -12.05 -12.90
C PHE A 84 6.91 -13.31 -13.52
N GLU A 85 5.60 -13.32 -13.75
CA GLU A 85 4.91 -14.41 -14.44
C GLU A 85 5.42 -14.58 -15.86
N TRP A 86 5.53 -13.49 -16.61
CA TRP A 86 6.05 -13.52 -17.98
C TRP A 86 7.49 -14.03 -18.05
N GLN A 87 8.34 -13.64 -17.10
CA GLN A 87 9.72 -14.12 -17.01
C GLN A 87 9.78 -15.63 -16.80
N ILE A 88 8.97 -16.16 -15.88
CA ILE A 88 8.88 -17.61 -15.61
C ILE A 88 8.34 -18.33 -16.87
N TRP A 89 7.31 -17.79 -17.49
CA TRP A 89 6.74 -18.35 -18.72
C TRP A 89 7.78 -18.45 -19.85
N CYS A 90 8.51 -17.39 -20.12
CA CYS A 90 9.57 -17.38 -21.15
C CYS A 90 10.64 -18.42 -20.85
N TYR A 91 11.11 -18.49 -19.59
CA TYR A 91 12.11 -19.48 -19.18
C TYR A 91 11.63 -20.92 -19.38
N ILE A 92 10.42 -21.23 -18.97
CA ILE A 92 9.86 -22.57 -19.12
C ILE A 92 9.61 -22.92 -20.59
N HIS A 93 9.11 -21.98 -21.37
CA HIS A 93 8.86 -22.19 -22.79
C HIS A 93 10.15 -22.47 -23.58
N GLU A 94 11.23 -21.78 -23.24
CA GLU A 94 12.53 -21.94 -23.89
C GLU A 94 13.20 -23.30 -23.53
N HIS A 95 13.08 -23.73 -22.26
CA HIS A 95 13.79 -24.93 -21.81
C HIS A 95 13.00 -26.24 -21.98
N PHE A 96 11.68 -26.19 -21.99
CA PHE A 96 10.83 -27.40 -21.95
C PHE A 96 9.95 -27.59 -23.21
N ASP A 97 10.06 -26.74 -24.24
CA ASP A 97 9.26 -26.78 -25.50
C ASP A 97 7.74 -27.02 -25.23
N ILE A 98 7.21 -26.38 -24.19
CA ILE A 98 5.83 -26.57 -23.78
C ILE A 98 4.92 -25.75 -24.68
N ARG A 99 4.21 -26.41 -25.62
CA ARG A 99 3.30 -25.77 -26.59
C ARG A 99 1.86 -25.64 -26.11
N LEU A 100 1.49 -26.28 -25.01
CA LEU A 100 0.11 -26.27 -24.54
C LEU A 100 -0.21 -24.98 -23.76
N LYS A 101 -1.13 -24.18 -24.27
CA LYS A 101 -1.62 -22.94 -23.62
C LYS A 101 -2.13 -23.14 -22.18
N ILE A 102 -2.56 -24.37 -21.83
CA ILE A 102 -3.04 -24.72 -20.49
C ILE A 102 -1.93 -24.51 -19.43
N TRP A 103 -0.68 -24.83 -19.76
CA TRP A 103 0.45 -24.62 -18.84
C TRP A 103 0.68 -23.14 -18.52
N GLY A 104 0.48 -22.25 -19.51
CA GLY A 104 0.55 -20.80 -19.26
C GLY A 104 -0.48 -20.34 -18.23
N ILE A 105 -1.73 -20.81 -18.35
CA ILE A 105 -2.79 -20.48 -17.39
C ILE A 105 -2.46 -21.02 -15.99
N LEU A 106 -1.91 -22.25 -15.89
CA LEU A 106 -1.53 -22.83 -14.59
C LEU A 106 -0.39 -22.03 -13.96
N ILE A 107 0.64 -21.67 -14.71
CA ILE A 107 1.75 -20.85 -14.22
C ILE A 107 1.25 -19.48 -13.78
N LEU A 108 0.41 -18.83 -14.55
CA LEU A 108 -0.22 -17.56 -14.18
C LEU A 108 -0.95 -17.66 -12.85
N LEU A 109 -1.85 -18.63 -12.68
CA LEU A 109 -2.59 -18.82 -11.45
C LEU A 109 -1.68 -19.10 -10.25
N LEU A 110 -0.63 -19.91 -10.45
CA LEU A 110 0.33 -20.24 -9.40
C LEU A 110 1.14 -19.02 -8.98
N VAL A 111 1.73 -18.29 -9.94
CA VAL A 111 2.57 -17.11 -9.64
C VAL A 111 1.74 -16.03 -8.96
N TYR A 112 0.58 -15.69 -9.52
CA TYR A 112 -0.31 -14.70 -8.91
C TYR A 112 -0.78 -15.14 -7.53
N GLY A 113 -1.13 -16.42 -7.35
CA GLY A 113 -1.51 -16.98 -6.05
C GLY A 113 -0.40 -16.82 -5.01
N ILE A 114 0.85 -17.14 -5.34
CA ILE A 114 2.00 -16.99 -4.45
C ILE A 114 2.25 -15.52 -4.14
N VAL A 115 2.39 -14.68 -5.17
CA VAL A 115 2.71 -13.25 -4.99
C VAL A 115 1.67 -12.56 -4.13
N PHE A 116 0.37 -12.72 -4.46
CA PHE A 116 -0.69 -12.06 -3.68
C PHE A 116 -0.87 -12.64 -2.29
N THR A 117 -0.57 -13.94 -2.06
CA THR A 117 -0.55 -14.51 -0.72
C THR A 117 0.59 -13.93 0.13
N CYS A 118 1.79 -13.80 -0.43
CA CYS A 118 2.92 -13.15 0.23
C CYS A 118 2.60 -11.68 0.58
N ILE A 119 2.06 -10.93 -0.38
CA ILE A 119 1.65 -9.54 -0.17
C ILE A 119 0.56 -9.44 0.91
N TRP A 120 -0.43 -10.33 0.89
CA TRP A 120 -1.47 -10.38 1.93
C TRP A 120 -0.88 -10.64 3.31
N GLN A 121 0.05 -11.58 3.43
CA GLN A 121 0.73 -11.90 4.71
C GLN A 121 1.54 -10.72 5.24
N ILE A 122 2.30 -10.04 4.37
CA ILE A 122 3.05 -8.83 4.73
C ILE A 122 2.08 -7.74 5.22
N ASN A 123 1.02 -7.49 4.47
CA ASN A 123 0.02 -6.48 4.84
C ASN A 123 -0.71 -6.82 6.15
N LYS A 124 -1.01 -8.08 6.39
CA LYS A 124 -1.61 -8.52 7.65
C LYS A 124 -0.71 -8.21 8.84
N ASN A 125 0.60 -8.47 8.73
CA ASN A 125 1.56 -8.19 9.77
C ASN A 125 1.73 -6.66 10.03
N ILE A 126 1.68 -5.86 8.96
CA ILE A 126 1.77 -4.40 9.07
C ILE A 126 0.47 -3.81 9.63
N SER A 127 -0.69 -4.40 9.33
CA SER A 127 -2.02 -3.84 9.63
C SER A 127 -2.67 -4.40 10.90
N SER A 128 -1.94 -5.08 11.77
CA SER A 128 -2.49 -5.71 12.98
C SER A 128 -3.03 -4.73 14.06
N ALA A 129 -2.98 -3.42 13.84
CA ALA A 129 -3.64 -2.43 14.68
C ALA A 129 -4.86 -1.83 13.96
N ASN A 130 -6.02 -1.86 14.62
CA ASN A 130 -7.34 -1.36 14.17
C ASN A 130 -7.42 0.18 13.96
N GLU A 131 -6.33 0.85 13.71
CA GLU A 131 -6.29 2.30 13.61
C GLU A 131 -6.49 2.75 12.17
N GLU A 132 -7.45 3.65 11.98
CA GLU A 132 -7.65 4.42 10.74
C GLU A 132 -6.49 5.40 10.58
N PHE A 133 -5.38 4.93 10.03
CA PHE A 133 -4.26 5.82 9.70
C PHE A 133 -4.68 6.78 8.59
N THR A 134 -4.69 8.06 8.90
CA THR A 134 -4.90 9.12 7.90
C THR A 134 -3.56 9.56 7.33
N VAL A 135 -3.26 9.13 6.11
CA VAL A 135 -2.09 9.61 5.38
C VAL A 135 -2.24 11.09 5.06
N THR A 136 -1.23 11.88 5.36
CA THR A 136 -1.21 13.32 5.07
C THR A 136 -1.09 13.57 3.57
N GLY A 137 -1.59 14.70 3.07
CA GLY A 137 -1.51 15.02 1.63
C GLY A 137 -0.08 15.05 1.07
N LYS A 138 0.90 15.51 1.85
CA LYS A 138 2.32 15.52 1.45
C LYS A 138 2.88 14.11 1.25
N GLU A 139 2.54 13.19 2.14
CA GLU A 139 2.94 11.78 2.05
C GLU A 139 2.30 11.07 0.87
N THR A 140 1.04 11.37 0.61
CA THR A 140 0.34 10.86 -0.58
C THR A 140 1.04 11.29 -1.87
N VAL A 141 1.42 12.56 -1.98
CA VAL A 141 2.16 13.07 -3.14
C VAL A 141 3.49 12.34 -3.29
N LEU A 142 4.23 12.11 -2.20
CA LEU A 142 5.50 11.39 -2.23
C LEU A 142 5.32 9.95 -2.73
N ILE A 143 4.32 9.23 -2.24
CA ILE A 143 4.00 7.85 -2.68
C ILE A 143 3.64 7.83 -4.17
N VAL A 144 2.80 8.77 -4.63
CA VAL A 144 2.40 8.87 -6.04
C VAL A 144 3.61 9.16 -6.92
N VAL A 145 4.45 10.13 -6.56
CA VAL A 145 5.68 10.47 -7.30
C VAL A 145 6.63 9.27 -7.34
N ALA A 146 6.86 8.61 -6.22
CA ALA A 146 7.70 7.40 -6.17
C ALA A 146 7.14 6.30 -7.08
N THR A 147 5.83 6.06 -7.05
CA THR A 147 5.16 5.08 -7.91
C THR A 147 5.33 5.41 -9.40
N LEU A 148 5.17 6.67 -9.78
CA LEU A 148 5.37 7.13 -11.16
C LEU A 148 6.82 6.96 -11.60
N LEU A 149 7.79 7.22 -10.73
CA LEU A 149 9.21 7.02 -11.03
C LEU A 149 9.54 5.52 -11.20
N ILE A 150 9.06 4.66 -10.30
CA ILE A 150 9.24 3.21 -10.39
C ILE A 150 8.66 2.71 -11.71
N PHE A 151 7.42 3.09 -12.04
CA PHE A 151 6.76 2.71 -13.28
C PHE A 151 7.50 3.22 -14.51
N ALA A 152 7.97 4.46 -14.52
CA ALA A 152 8.73 5.03 -15.62
C ALA A 152 10.04 4.27 -15.85
N VAL A 153 10.80 3.97 -14.79
CA VAL A 153 12.06 3.21 -14.88
C VAL A 153 11.80 1.77 -15.32
N SER A 154 10.77 1.12 -14.77
CA SER A 154 10.36 -0.24 -15.13
C SER A 154 10.02 -0.37 -16.62
N ASN A 155 9.44 0.66 -17.23
CA ASN A 155 9.00 0.65 -18.63
C ASN A 155 9.99 1.30 -19.62
N LEU A 156 11.20 1.68 -19.18
CA LEU A 156 12.21 2.30 -20.06
C LEU A 156 12.59 1.40 -21.26
N GLY A 157 12.64 0.08 -21.05
CA GLY A 157 12.98 -0.89 -22.10
C GLY A 157 11.98 -0.97 -23.25
N PHE A 158 10.75 -0.49 -23.07
CA PHE A 158 9.70 -0.49 -24.10
C PHE A 158 9.63 0.81 -24.90
N LEU A 159 10.46 1.80 -24.57
CA LEU A 159 10.52 3.05 -25.34
C LEU A 159 11.38 2.85 -26.58
N PRO A 160 11.00 3.41 -27.74
CA PRO A 160 11.74 3.30 -28.98
C PRO A 160 13.02 4.16 -29.02
N VAL A 161 13.64 4.37 -27.87
CA VAL A 161 14.85 5.18 -27.70
C VAL A 161 15.94 4.29 -27.13
N SER A 162 17.14 4.32 -27.76
CA SER A 162 18.31 3.62 -27.23
C SER A 162 18.76 4.27 -25.90
N VAL A 163 18.27 3.74 -24.81
CA VAL A 163 18.66 4.18 -23.46
C VAL A 163 19.78 3.26 -22.96
N PRO A 164 20.80 3.77 -22.27
CA PRO A 164 21.95 2.96 -21.81
C PRO A 164 21.59 1.76 -20.93
N PHE A 165 20.42 1.78 -20.32
CA PHE A 165 19.93 0.74 -19.41
C PHE A 165 18.78 -0.10 -20.00
N ALA A 166 18.42 0.11 -21.28
CA ALA A 166 17.44 -0.74 -21.93
C ALA A 166 18.13 -2.02 -22.40
N GLY A 167 17.60 -3.18 -22.02
CA GLY A 167 18.03 -4.47 -22.52
C GLY A 167 17.84 -4.56 -24.04
N ARG A 168 18.66 -5.34 -24.73
CA ARG A 168 18.56 -5.57 -26.19
C ARG A 168 17.54 -6.66 -26.51
N ASP A 169 17.42 -7.64 -25.62
CA ASP A 169 16.54 -8.78 -25.80
C ASP A 169 15.32 -8.68 -24.88
N SER A 170 14.21 -9.28 -25.29
CA SER A 170 12.98 -9.29 -24.50
C SER A 170 13.17 -9.84 -23.08
N VAL A 171 14.00 -10.87 -22.93
CA VAL A 171 14.31 -11.48 -21.63
C VAL A 171 15.04 -10.49 -20.71
N GLU A 172 16.01 -9.74 -21.23
CA GLU A 172 16.74 -8.72 -20.46
C GLU A 172 15.81 -7.59 -19.98
N ILE A 173 14.91 -7.13 -20.89
CA ILE A 173 13.93 -6.10 -20.56
C ILE A 173 13.02 -6.55 -19.40
N PHE A 174 12.51 -7.79 -19.45
CA PHE A 174 11.65 -8.32 -18.38
C PHE A 174 12.42 -8.58 -17.08
N ASN A 175 13.69 -9.00 -17.15
CA ASN A 175 14.54 -9.13 -15.96
C ASN A 175 14.70 -7.77 -15.25
N MET A 176 15.05 -6.72 -16.00
CA MET A 176 15.18 -5.37 -15.45
C MET A 176 13.86 -4.87 -14.86
N ARG A 177 12.76 -5.07 -15.57
CA ARG A 177 11.43 -4.70 -15.12
C ARG A 177 11.07 -5.39 -13.80
N THR A 178 11.23 -6.71 -13.72
CA THR A 178 10.93 -7.49 -12.51
C THR A 178 11.75 -7.03 -11.31
N LEU A 179 13.05 -6.74 -11.51
CA LEU A 179 13.93 -6.26 -10.44
C LEU A 179 13.55 -4.84 -9.98
N VAL A 180 13.22 -3.95 -10.91
CA VAL A 180 12.80 -2.57 -10.59
C VAL A 180 11.46 -2.58 -9.84
N ASP A 181 10.49 -3.37 -10.29
CA ASP A 181 9.18 -3.48 -9.66
C ASP A 181 9.27 -4.11 -8.26
N LEU A 182 10.11 -5.15 -8.09
CA LEU A 182 10.39 -5.75 -6.78
C LEU A 182 11.06 -4.76 -5.82
N GLY A 183 12.10 -4.06 -6.29
CA GLY A 183 12.79 -3.04 -5.51
C GLY A 183 11.86 -1.88 -5.15
N GLY A 184 11.06 -1.42 -6.10
CA GLY A 184 10.04 -0.40 -5.90
C GLY A 184 8.99 -0.81 -4.88
N LEU A 185 8.50 -2.04 -4.96
CA LEU A 185 7.55 -2.61 -4.00
C LEU A 185 8.16 -2.67 -2.59
N ALA A 186 9.40 -3.13 -2.47
CA ALA A 186 10.12 -3.17 -1.20
C ALA A 186 10.30 -1.76 -0.59
N ILE A 187 10.65 -0.76 -1.40
CA ILE A 187 10.77 0.64 -0.97
C ILE A 187 9.42 1.19 -0.48
N LEU A 188 8.33 0.95 -1.22
CA LEU A 188 6.99 1.40 -0.82
C LEU A 188 6.56 0.76 0.51
N TYR A 189 6.81 -0.53 0.70
CA TYR A 189 6.50 -1.22 1.96
C TYR A 189 7.39 -0.76 3.12
N ALA A 190 8.68 -0.57 2.89
CA ALA A 190 9.60 -0.03 3.91
C ALA A 190 9.16 1.36 4.35
N TYR A 191 8.81 2.24 3.40
CA TYR A 191 8.30 3.57 3.68
C TYR A 191 7.01 3.53 4.52
N GLN A 192 6.04 2.71 4.12
CA GLN A 192 4.77 2.55 4.87
C GLN A 192 5.01 2.01 6.29
N SER A 193 5.90 1.04 6.45
CA SER A 193 6.26 0.47 7.75
C SER A 193 6.94 1.49 8.65
N GLN A 194 7.91 2.23 8.13
CA GLN A 194 8.62 3.27 8.86
C GLN A 194 7.70 4.42 9.27
N TRP A 195 6.84 4.86 8.38
CA TRP A 195 5.86 5.90 8.66
C TRP A 195 4.92 5.50 9.79
N LYS A 196 4.39 4.25 9.75
CA LYS A 196 3.56 3.70 10.81
C LYS A 196 4.27 3.65 12.15
N SER A 197 5.51 3.16 12.18
CA SER A 197 6.34 3.12 13.38
C SER A 197 6.55 4.51 13.99
N SER A 198 6.88 5.50 13.15
CA SER A 198 7.06 6.89 13.59
C SER A 198 5.78 7.52 14.14
N HIS A 199 4.62 7.17 13.58
CA HIS A 199 3.32 7.67 14.07
C HIS A 199 3.01 7.09 15.45
N ILE A 200 3.14 5.79 15.63
CA ILE A 200 2.95 5.11 16.92
C ILE A 200 3.89 5.68 17.98
N GLN A 201 5.14 5.93 17.63
CA GLN A 201 6.11 6.49 18.56
C GLN A 201 5.71 7.90 19.03
N ARG A 202 5.25 8.77 18.13
CA ARG A 202 4.73 10.10 18.48
C ARG A 202 3.50 10.04 19.38
N GLU A 203 2.59 9.10 19.17
CA GLU A 203 1.42 8.89 20.01
C GLU A 203 1.83 8.45 21.41
N LEU A 204 2.78 7.51 21.53
CA LEU A 204 3.34 7.08 22.82
C LEU A 204 4.00 8.24 23.57
N GLU A 205 4.80 9.07 22.90
CA GLU A 205 5.41 10.27 23.48
C GLU A 205 4.36 11.26 24.00
N THR A 206 3.27 11.44 23.23
CA THR A 206 2.15 12.30 23.64
C THR A 206 1.45 11.75 24.88
N ILE A 207 1.16 10.44 24.91
CA ILE A 207 0.55 9.78 26.07
C ILE A 207 1.46 9.91 27.31
N GLN A 208 2.76 9.68 27.17
CA GLN A 208 3.72 9.84 28.27
C GLN A 208 3.72 11.27 28.81
N THR A 209 3.68 12.28 27.93
CA THR A 209 3.64 13.68 28.31
C THR A 209 2.38 14.02 29.11
N ILE A 210 1.21 13.53 28.65
CA ILE A 210 -0.07 13.70 29.37
C ILE A 210 -0.01 13.02 30.74
N LEU A 211 0.51 11.81 30.81
CA LEU A 211 0.60 11.02 32.05
C LEU A 211 1.52 11.70 33.07
N ASN A 212 2.66 12.22 32.62
CA ASN A 212 3.56 12.99 33.48
C ASN A 212 2.91 14.28 33.98
N SER A 213 2.18 14.99 33.13
CA SER A 213 1.44 16.18 33.52
C SER A 213 0.36 15.88 34.58
N GLN A 214 -0.41 14.81 34.37
CA GLN A 214 -1.41 14.37 35.36
C GLN A 214 -0.77 13.95 36.69
N TYR A 215 0.38 13.26 36.63
CA TYR A 215 1.10 12.87 37.86
C TYR A 215 1.60 14.09 38.62
N GLU A 216 2.13 15.11 37.97
CA GLU A 216 2.55 16.34 38.65
C GLU A 216 1.35 17.13 39.25
N GLN A 217 0.23 17.19 38.54
CA GLN A 217 -1.01 17.78 39.04
C GLN A 217 -1.49 17.02 40.29
N TYR A 218 -1.51 15.69 40.25
CA TYR A 218 -1.88 14.86 41.41
C TYR A 218 -0.95 15.13 42.59
N LYS A 219 0.35 15.20 42.38
CA LYS A 219 1.35 15.49 43.42
C LYS A 219 1.16 16.88 44.02
N GLN A 220 0.84 17.89 43.22
CA GLN A 220 0.51 19.23 43.70
C GLN A 220 -0.77 19.24 44.53
N ALA A 221 -1.83 18.58 44.05
CA ALA A 221 -3.09 18.46 44.81
C ALA A 221 -2.87 17.77 46.16
N ARG A 222 -2.10 16.69 46.18
CA ARG A 222 -1.76 15.98 47.43
C ARG A 222 -1.01 16.87 48.42
N ARG A 223 0.00 17.64 47.94
CA ARG A 223 0.74 18.60 48.77
C ARG A 223 -0.18 19.69 49.35
N ALA A 224 -1.15 20.16 48.53
CA ALA A 224 -2.14 21.14 49.02
C ALA A 224 -3.02 20.57 50.13
N VAL A 225 -3.48 19.32 49.96
CA VAL A 225 -4.26 18.62 51.01
C VAL A 225 -3.42 18.43 52.29
N ASP A 226 -2.18 17.99 52.18
CA ASP A 226 -1.27 17.81 53.32
C ASP A 226 -1.03 19.14 54.06
N MET A 227 -0.87 20.24 53.31
CA MET A 227 -0.71 21.58 53.89
C MET A 227 -1.98 22.05 54.63
N ILE A 228 -3.17 21.79 54.08
CA ILE A 228 -4.44 22.11 54.72
C ILE A 228 -4.59 21.31 56.02
N ASN A 229 -4.27 20.02 55.98
CA ASN A 229 -4.32 19.16 57.19
C ASN A 229 -3.34 19.63 58.27
N TYR A 230 -2.13 20.05 57.89
CA TYR A 230 -1.15 20.60 58.80
C TYR A 230 -1.66 21.88 59.46
N ARG A 231 -2.19 22.84 58.69
CA ARG A 231 -2.76 24.08 59.19
C ARG A 231 -3.98 23.84 60.10
N TYR A 232 -4.84 22.86 59.75
CA TYR A 232 -5.96 22.48 60.56
C TYR A 232 -5.51 21.95 61.94
N HIS A 233 -4.47 21.13 61.98
CA HIS A 233 -3.89 20.60 63.20
C HIS A 233 -3.28 21.69 64.08
N ASP A 234 -2.60 22.66 63.48
CA ASP A 234 -2.04 23.83 64.20
C ASP A 234 -3.13 24.70 64.80
N LEU A 235 -4.19 25.01 64.07
CA LEU A 235 -5.34 25.77 64.56
C LEU A 235 -6.04 25.07 65.73
N LYS A 236 -6.22 23.75 65.60
CA LYS A 236 -6.81 22.93 66.66
C LYS A 236 -5.98 23.01 67.98
N ASN A 237 -4.68 22.99 67.89
CA ASN A 237 -3.76 23.07 69.04
C ASN A 237 -3.69 24.47 69.62
N GLN A 238 -4.06 25.54 68.89
CA GLN A 238 -4.12 26.91 69.44
C GLN A 238 -5.44 27.26 70.16
N ILE A 239 -6.48 26.45 69.94
CA ILE A 239 -7.83 26.67 70.53
C ILE A 239 -8.03 25.89 71.85
N ILE A 240 -7.17 24.94 72.13
CA ILE A 240 -7.15 24.16 73.38
C ILE A 240 -6.11 24.77 74.34
#